data_82b1f0cc6164550be9887fb497e57c81
#
_entry.id   82b1f0cc6164550be9887fb497e57c81
#
_cell.length_a   1.000
_cell.length_b   1.000
_cell.length_c   1.000
_cell.angle_alpha   90.00
_cell.angle_beta   90.00
_cell.angle_gamma   90.00
#
_symmetry.space_group_name_H-M   'P 1'
#
loop_
_entity.id
_entity.type
_entity.pdbx_description
1 polymer ?
#
loop_
_entity_poly.entity_id
_entity_poly.type
_entity_poly.pdbx_seq_one_letter_code
_entity_poly.pdbx_strand_id
1 'polypeptide(L)'
;MLYIGVDLGTSAVKLLLMDESGKVLNIVSKEYPISFPKPGWSEQNPCDWWEQTVAGLIELTKDFDRSAVAGISFGGQMHGLVVLDENDNVIRPAILWNDGRTQKETDYLNNVIGKEKLSELTG
;
A
#
# COMPACT_ATOMS: atom_id res chain seq x y z
N MET A 1 6.58 -20.60 16.96
CA MET A 1 5.66 -20.04 15.95
C MET A 1 6.35 -18.87 15.23
N LEU A 2 5.99 -18.62 13.96
CA LEU A 2 6.52 -17.52 13.17
C LEU A 2 5.40 -16.53 12.81
N TYR A 3 5.73 -15.27 12.67
CA TYR A 3 4.80 -14.21 12.31
C TYR A 3 5.41 -13.36 11.20
N ILE A 4 4.58 -12.91 10.26
CA ILE A 4 5.01 -12.08 9.15
C ILE A 4 4.32 -10.72 9.24
N GLY A 5 5.12 -9.66 9.15
CA GLY A 5 4.66 -8.29 8.93
C GLY A 5 4.92 -7.88 7.48
N VAL A 6 3.94 -7.27 6.84
CA VAL A 6 4.03 -6.72 5.48
C VAL A 6 3.72 -5.24 5.54
N ASP A 7 4.65 -4.39 5.14
CA ASP A 7 4.46 -2.94 5.01
C ASP A 7 4.49 -2.56 3.53
N LEU A 8 3.31 -2.24 2.98
CA LEU A 8 3.13 -1.83 1.59
C LEU A 8 3.36 -0.31 1.47
N GLY A 9 4.63 0.08 1.43
CA GLY A 9 5.03 1.48 1.33
C GLY A 9 4.82 2.09 -0.06
N THR A 10 5.19 3.36 -0.23
CA THR A 10 5.02 4.08 -1.49
C THR A 10 6.00 3.60 -2.58
N SER A 11 7.23 3.28 -2.24
CA SER A 11 8.28 2.91 -3.22
C SER A 11 8.72 1.46 -3.14
N ALA A 12 8.33 0.76 -2.07
CA ALA A 12 8.71 -0.63 -1.86
C ALA A 12 7.75 -1.30 -0.87
N VAL A 13 7.58 -2.61 -0.99
CA VAL A 13 7.05 -3.44 0.09
C VAL A 13 8.21 -3.94 0.95
N LYS A 14 8.08 -3.81 2.28
CA LYS A 14 8.98 -4.41 3.26
C LYS A 14 8.27 -5.53 3.98
N LEU A 15 8.97 -6.66 4.09
CA LEU A 15 8.46 -7.84 4.76
C LEU A 15 9.42 -8.23 5.88
N LEU A 16 8.88 -8.59 7.01
CA LEU A 16 9.65 -9.02 8.16
C LEU A 16 9.12 -10.37 8.65
N LEU A 17 10.03 -11.27 9.01
CA LEU A 17 9.74 -12.52 9.70
C LEU A 17 10.26 -12.42 11.12
N MET A 18 9.42 -12.75 12.09
CA MET A 18 9.82 -12.79 13.51
C MET A 18 9.31 -14.05 14.20
N ASP A 19 9.95 -14.41 15.30
CA ASP A 19 9.50 -15.48 16.19
C ASP A 19 8.52 -14.95 17.26
N GLU A 20 8.03 -15.88 18.07
CA GLU A 20 7.08 -15.59 19.18
C GLU A 20 7.65 -14.72 20.29
N SER A 21 8.98 -14.58 20.38
CA SER A 21 9.64 -13.69 21.34
C SER A 21 9.75 -12.24 20.82
N GLY A 22 9.37 -12.00 19.56
CA GLY A 22 9.53 -10.72 18.87
C GLY A 22 10.91 -10.54 18.24
N LYS A 23 11.75 -11.58 18.20
CA LYS A 23 13.04 -11.51 17.54
C LYS A 23 12.87 -11.56 16.03
N VAL A 24 13.40 -10.55 15.33
CA VAL A 24 13.42 -10.50 13.87
C VAL A 24 14.42 -11.54 13.35
N LEU A 25 13.95 -12.42 12.47
CA LEU A 25 14.71 -13.51 11.87
C LEU A 25 15.16 -13.19 10.45
N ASN A 26 14.35 -12.48 9.69
CA ASN A 26 14.65 -12.09 8.31
C ASN A 26 13.87 -10.83 7.91
N ILE A 27 14.43 -10.05 6.98
CA ILE A 27 13.80 -8.87 6.38
C ILE A 27 14.07 -8.90 4.87
N VAL A 28 13.04 -8.65 4.08
CA VAL A 28 13.12 -8.52 2.62
C VAL A 28 12.46 -7.21 2.19
N SER A 29 13.04 -6.52 1.23
CA SER A 29 12.45 -5.34 0.59
C SER A 29 12.39 -5.55 -0.91
N LYS A 30 11.25 -5.22 -1.53
CA LYS A 30 11.03 -5.28 -2.97
C LYS A 30 10.52 -3.93 -3.45
N GLU A 31 11.25 -3.31 -4.37
CA GLU A 31 10.87 -2.04 -4.97
C GLU A 31 9.87 -2.23 -6.11
N TYR A 32 9.07 -1.20 -6.33
CA TYR A 32 8.20 -1.08 -7.49
C TYR A 32 8.18 0.36 -8.01
N PRO A 33 7.94 0.55 -9.33
CA PRO A 33 8.04 1.87 -9.95
C PRO A 33 6.90 2.80 -9.51
N ILE A 34 7.17 4.10 -9.50
CA ILE A 34 6.16 5.17 -9.44
C ILE A 34 6.16 5.87 -10.79
N SER A 35 4.98 6.11 -11.34
CA SER A 35 4.77 6.86 -12.57
C SER A 35 4.32 8.28 -12.29
N PHE A 36 4.88 9.24 -13.01
CA PHE A 36 4.49 10.67 -12.96
C PHE A 36 4.05 11.12 -14.36
N PRO A 37 2.84 10.70 -14.84
CA PRO A 37 2.43 10.91 -16.23
C PRO A 37 2.21 12.39 -16.60
N LYS A 38 1.97 13.25 -15.61
CA LYS A 38 1.86 14.73 -15.75
C LYS A 38 2.41 15.41 -14.51
N PRO A 39 2.77 16.71 -14.59
CA PRO A 39 3.15 17.47 -13.40
C PRO A 39 2.10 17.37 -12.29
N GLY A 40 2.52 17.01 -11.09
CA GLY A 40 1.66 16.84 -9.92
C GLY A 40 0.83 15.54 -9.89
N TRP A 41 0.95 14.66 -10.89
CA TRP A 41 0.30 13.35 -10.89
C TRP A 41 1.26 12.29 -10.36
N SER A 42 0.73 11.33 -9.61
CA SER A 42 1.49 10.22 -9.05
C SER A 42 0.66 8.94 -9.10
N GLU A 43 1.14 7.96 -9.84
CA GLU A 43 0.39 6.72 -10.10
C GLU A 43 1.27 5.48 -9.92
N GLN A 44 0.64 4.37 -9.58
CA GLN A 44 1.26 3.04 -9.54
C GLN A 44 0.32 1.97 -10.10
N ASN A 45 0.91 0.90 -10.63
CA ASN A 45 0.15 -0.29 -11.01
C ASN A 45 -0.08 -1.17 -9.76
N PRO A 46 -1.33 -1.41 -9.31
CA PRO A 46 -1.59 -2.29 -8.17
C PRO A 46 -1.10 -3.73 -8.35
N CYS A 47 -0.97 -4.21 -9.60
CA CYS A 47 -0.41 -5.53 -9.87
C CYS A 47 1.05 -5.64 -9.42
N ASP A 48 1.84 -4.56 -9.53
CA ASP A 48 3.23 -4.56 -9.06
C ASP A 48 3.30 -4.76 -7.54
N TRP A 49 2.36 -4.20 -6.78
CA TRP A 49 2.29 -4.40 -5.33
C TRP A 49 2.08 -5.87 -4.97
N TRP A 50 1.16 -6.52 -5.68
CA TRP A 50 0.87 -7.93 -5.49
C TRP A 50 2.07 -8.81 -5.85
N GLU A 51 2.62 -8.62 -7.05
CA GLU A 51 3.75 -9.40 -7.56
C GLU A 51 4.98 -9.28 -6.65
N GLN A 52 5.33 -8.07 -6.23
CA GLN A 52 6.46 -7.84 -5.35
C GLN A 52 6.22 -8.37 -3.92
N THR A 53 4.98 -8.31 -3.44
CA THR A 53 4.63 -8.91 -2.15
C THR A 53 4.78 -10.41 -2.19
N VAL A 54 4.26 -11.09 -3.22
CA VAL A 54 4.40 -12.54 -3.39
C VAL A 54 5.86 -12.95 -3.53
N ALA A 55 6.62 -12.26 -4.37
CA ALA A 55 8.05 -12.50 -4.52
C ALA A 55 8.82 -12.31 -3.20
N GLY A 56 8.48 -11.27 -2.46
CA GLY A 56 9.04 -10.98 -1.16
C GLY A 56 8.72 -12.06 -0.11
N LEU A 57 7.48 -12.56 -0.07
CA LEU A 57 7.08 -13.65 0.84
C LEU A 57 7.82 -14.96 0.53
N ILE A 58 8.00 -15.29 -0.75
CA ILE A 58 8.76 -16.47 -1.16
C ILE A 58 10.21 -16.37 -0.68
N GLU A 59 10.85 -15.21 -0.90
CA GLU A 59 12.23 -14.97 -0.47
C GLU A 59 12.36 -14.94 1.05
N LEU A 60 11.44 -14.26 1.74
CA LEU A 60 11.44 -14.13 3.20
C LEU A 60 11.44 -15.47 3.90
N THR A 61 10.70 -16.45 3.35
CA THR A 61 10.44 -17.74 3.97
C THR A 61 11.25 -18.90 3.37
N LYS A 62 12.17 -18.64 2.45
CA LYS A 62 12.88 -19.71 1.70
C LYS A 62 13.65 -20.68 2.61
N ASP A 63 14.23 -20.19 3.70
CA ASP A 63 15.08 -20.94 4.63
C ASP A 63 14.33 -21.31 5.93
N PHE A 64 12.99 -21.14 5.97
CA PHE A 64 12.16 -21.34 7.14
C PHE A 64 11.01 -22.33 6.85
N ASP A 65 10.57 -23.01 7.91
CA ASP A 65 9.37 -23.87 7.82
C ASP A 65 8.12 -23.00 7.71
N ARG A 66 7.53 -22.96 6.51
CA ARG A 66 6.31 -22.19 6.23
C ARG A 66 5.10 -22.66 7.02
N SER A 67 5.08 -23.94 7.43
CA SER A 67 3.98 -24.47 8.25
C SER A 67 3.98 -23.92 9.67
N ALA A 68 5.12 -23.37 10.13
CA ALA A 68 5.25 -22.71 11.42
C ALA A 68 4.71 -21.26 11.43
N VAL A 69 4.32 -20.70 10.27
CA VAL A 69 3.73 -19.35 10.18
C VAL A 69 2.34 -19.35 10.76
N ALA A 70 2.16 -18.69 11.89
CA ALA A 70 0.91 -18.61 12.64
C ALA A 70 0.04 -17.41 12.24
N GLY A 71 0.61 -16.38 11.63
CA GLY A 71 -0.15 -15.20 11.21
C GLY A 71 0.64 -14.25 10.34
N ILE A 72 -0.11 -13.46 9.54
CA ILE A 72 0.39 -12.38 8.71
C ILE A 72 -0.42 -11.11 9.04
N SER A 73 0.27 -9.98 9.18
CA SER A 73 -0.37 -8.67 9.36
C SER A 73 0.15 -7.70 8.32
N PHE A 74 -0.71 -6.74 7.94
CA PHE A 74 -0.43 -5.77 6.91
C PHE A 74 -0.52 -4.35 7.46
N GLY A 75 0.43 -3.52 7.06
CA GLY A 75 0.40 -2.07 7.09
C GLY A 75 0.72 -1.53 5.71
N GLY A 76 0.65 -0.22 5.53
CA GLY A 76 1.05 0.37 4.26
C GLY A 76 0.55 1.79 4.05
N GLN A 77 0.83 2.33 2.85
CA GLN A 77 0.31 3.62 2.43
C GLN A 77 -1.23 3.63 2.38
N MET A 78 -1.80 4.75 2.71
CA MET A 78 -3.25 4.96 2.73
C MET A 78 -3.65 6.16 1.87
N HIS A 79 -4.96 6.43 1.76
CA HIS A 79 -5.53 7.55 0.98
C HIS A 79 -5.29 7.48 -0.53
N GLY A 80 -4.81 6.35 -1.06
CA GLY A 80 -4.74 6.10 -2.50
C GLY A 80 -6.08 5.60 -3.05
N LEU A 81 -6.36 5.87 -4.31
CA LEU A 81 -7.53 5.37 -5.03
C LEU A 81 -7.15 4.17 -5.89
N VAL A 82 -7.68 3.01 -5.57
CA VAL A 82 -7.64 1.80 -6.41
C VAL A 82 -9.04 1.51 -6.92
N VAL A 83 -9.21 1.32 -8.23
CA VAL A 83 -10.51 1.06 -8.86
C VAL A 83 -10.46 -0.30 -9.56
N LEU A 84 -11.42 -1.15 -9.20
CA LEU A 84 -11.58 -2.49 -9.77
C LEU A 84 -12.90 -2.59 -10.53
N ASP A 85 -12.98 -3.51 -11.49
CA ASP A 85 -14.23 -3.90 -12.13
C ASP A 85 -14.98 -4.97 -11.28
N GLU A 86 -16.12 -5.44 -11.79
CA GLU A 86 -16.95 -6.47 -11.14
C GLU A 86 -16.28 -7.84 -11.02
N ASN A 87 -15.16 -8.06 -11.69
CA ASN A 87 -14.36 -9.29 -11.66
C ASN A 87 -13.02 -9.10 -10.92
N ASP A 88 -12.90 -8.02 -10.13
CA ASP A 88 -11.69 -7.63 -9.39
C ASP A 88 -10.48 -7.28 -10.28
N ASN A 89 -10.66 -6.98 -11.56
CA ASN A 89 -9.58 -6.51 -12.41
C ASN A 89 -9.32 -5.03 -12.19
N VAL A 90 -8.05 -4.65 -12.19
CA VAL A 90 -7.61 -3.26 -12.09
C VAL A 90 -8.03 -2.48 -13.34
N ILE A 91 -8.92 -1.48 -13.20
CA ILE A 91 -9.43 -0.67 -14.32
C ILE A 91 -8.37 0.32 -14.81
N ARG A 92 -7.56 0.86 -13.89
CA ARG A 92 -6.54 1.88 -14.18
C ARG A 92 -5.45 1.86 -13.11
N PRO A 93 -4.29 2.50 -13.36
CA PRO A 93 -3.29 2.73 -12.33
C PRO A 93 -3.89 3.43 -11.11
N ALA A 94 -3.46 3.03 -9.91
CA ALA A 94 -3.85 3.66 -8.66
C ALA A 94 -3.37 5.11 -8.62
N ILE A 95 -4.23 6.00 -8.14
CA ILE A 95 -3.86 7.39 -7.85
C ILE A 95 -3.32 7.42 -6.42
N LEU A 96 -2.07 7.85 -6.24
CA LEU A 96 -1.43 7.81 -4.94
C LEU A 96 -1.84 8.98 -4.05
N TRP A 97 -1.57 8.86 -2.75
CA TRP A 97 -1.89 9.85 -1.73
C TRP A 97 -1.23 11.23 -1.94
N ASN A 98 -0.09 11.26 -2.64
CA ASN A 98 0.66 12.49 -2.96
C ASN A 98 0.32 13.06 -4.34
N ASP A 99 -0.76 12.60 -4.97
CA ASP A 99 -1.25 13.13 -6.25
C ASP A 99 -2.03 14.43 -6.04
N GLY A 100 -1.74 15.42 -6.86
CA GLY A 100 -2.34 16.77 -6.76
C GLY A 100 -3.43 17.07 -7.79
N ARG A 101 -3.92 16.07 -8.56
CA ARG A 101 -4.88 16.30 -9.67
C ARG A 101 -6.24 16.82 -9.22
N THR A 102 -6.61 16.60 -7.95
CA THR A 102 -7.92 16.97 -7.38
C THR A 102 -7.94 18.33 -6.67
N GLN A 103 -6.99 19.22 -7.00
CA GLN A 103 -6.89 20.52 -6.34
C GLN A 103 -8.17 21.36 -6.48
N LYS A 104 -8.83 21.33 -7.65
CA LYS A 104 -10.08 22.07 -7.88
C LYS A 104 -11.22 21.58 -7.00
N GLU A 105 -11.34 20.26 -6.85
CA GLU A 105 -12.34 19.62 -6.01
C GLU A 105 -12.08 19.94 -4.53
N THR A 106 -10.81 19.91 -4.12
CA THR A 106 -10.38 20.28 -2.76
C THR A 106 -10.69 21.75 -2.48
N ASP A 107 -10.42 22.64 -3.41
CA ASP A 107 -10.74 24.07 -3.29
C ASP A 107 -12.25 24.29 -3.19
N TYR A 108 -13.05 23.60 -4.01
CA TYR A 108 -14.51 23.63 -3.92
C TYR A 108 -15.02 23.17 -2.56
N LEU A 109 -14.55 22.04 -2.06
CA LEU A 109 -14.93 21.51 -0.76
C LEU A 109 -14.59 22.49 0.37
N ASN A 110 -13.39 23.06 0.36
CA ASN A 110 -12.94 23.99 1.40
C ASN A 110 -13.62 25.35 1.37
N ASN A 111 -13.89 25.90 0.16
CA ASN A 111 -14.35 27.27 0.02
C ASN A 111 -15.88 27.39 -0.15
N VAL A 112 -16.54 26.38 -0.71
CA VAL A 112 -18.01 26.40 -0.94
C VAL A 112 -18.74 25.65 0.16
N ILE A 113 -18.32 24.44 0.53
CA ILE A 113 -18.95 23.68 1.62
C ILE A 113 -18.47 24.21 2.98
N GLY A 114 -17.18 24.56 3.07
CA GLY A 114 -16.54 25.10 4.26
C GLY A 114 -15.87 24.03 5.13
N LYS A 115 -14.69 24.39 5.65
CA LYS A 115 -13.83 23.47 6.44
C LYS A 115 -14.52 22.94 7.71
N GLU A 116 -15.27 23.80 8.41
CA GLU A 116 -15.96 23.41 9.63
C GLU A 116 -16.97 22.29 9.36
N LYS A 117 -17.81 22.49 8.33
CA LYS A 117 -18.81 21.48 7.96
C LYS A 117 -18.19 20.19 7.42
N LEU A 118 -17.07 20.29 6.69
CA LEU A 118 -16.32 19.12 6.26
C LEU A 118 -15.79 18.33 7.46
N SER A 119 -15.19 19.01 8.44
CA SER A 119 -14.67 18.35 9.64
C SER A 119 -15.78 17.70 10.48
N GLU A 120 -16.97 18.30 10.55
CA GLU A 120 -18.12 17.66 11.20
C GLU A 120 -18.57 16.36 10.51
N LEU A 121 -18.45 16.31 9.17
CA LEU A 121 -18.93 15.18 8.37
C LEU A 121 -17.91 14.05 8.21
N THR A 122 -16.63 14.39 8.25
CA THR A 122 -15.54 13.46 7.90
C THR A 122 -14.58 13.14 9.04
N GLY A 123 -14.66 13.83 10.16
CA GLY A 123 -13.70 13.75 11.27
C GLY A 123 -12.53 14.65 11.04
#